data_d4bcc6f49456ee70cb374db91e09d007
#
_entry.id   d4bcc6f49456ee70cb374db91e09d007
#
_cell.length_a   1.000
_cell.length_b   1.000
_cell.length_c   1.000
_cell.angle_alpha   90.00
_cell.angle_beta   90.00
_cell.angle_gamma   90.00
#
_symmetry.space_group_name_H-M   'P 1'
#
loop_
_entity.id
_entity.type
_entity.pdbx_description
1 polymer ?
#
loop_
_entity_poly.entity_id
_entity_poly.type
_entity_poly.pdbx_seq_one_letter_code
_entity_poly.pdbx_strand_id
1 'polypeptide(L)'
;MHLHLDRHSGEPVYRQIVEAIKYKVASGQLADGDALPSIRDLADQLKINPGTVVRAYGELGHAGLVVMQQGKGVFITARREAAPAAVRRKAIADLARRLLAEASRMGAGTDETLKIVGDVAREMESNP
;
A
#
# COMPACT_ATOMS: atom_id res chain seq x y z
N MET A 1 -9.50 -5.22 1.16
CA MET A 1 -8.03 -5.06 1.05
C MET A 1 -7.42 -6.38 0.63
N HIS A 2 -6.59 -6.36 -0.37
CA HIS A 2 -5.98 -7.58 -0.89
C HIS A 2 -4.51 -7.62 -0.51
N LEU A 3 -4.10 -8.61 0.28
CA LEU A 3 -2.71 -8.81 0.68
C LEU A 3 -2.22 -10.16 0.17
N HIS A 4 -1.00 -10.15 -0.33
CA HIS A 4 -0.34 -11.37 -0.78
C HIS A 4 0.72 -11.77 0.25
N LEU A 5 0.55 -12.94 0.87
CA LEU A 5 1.48 -13.46 1.86
C LEU A 5 2.34 -14.55 1.24
N ASP A 6 3.64 -14.49 1.51
CA ASP A 6 4.57 -15.54 1.14
C ASP A 6 4.94 -16.34 2.39
N ARG A 7 4.35 -17.53 2.51
CA ARG A 7 4.56 -18.40 3.69
C ARG A 7 5.90 -19.10 3.67
N HIS A 8 6.61 -19.03 2.55
CA HIS A 8 7.92 -19.69 2.37
C HIS A 8 9.09 -18.72 2.47
N SER A 9 8.83 -17.42 2.65
CA SER A 9 9.90 -16.41 2.67
C SER A 9 10.77 -16.44 3.92
N GLY A 10 10.32 -17.11 4.98
CA GLY A 10 11.02 -17.07 6.27
C GLY A 10 10.71 -15.82 7.08
N GLU A 11 10.07 -14.82 6.50
CA GLU A 11 9.68 -13.62 7.23
C GLU A 11 8.36 -13.86 7.97
N PRO A 12 8.25 -13.44 9.25
CA PRO A 12 7.01 -13.63 10.00
C PRO A 12 5.81 -13.03 9.29
N VAL A 13 4.66 -13.69 9.37
CA VAL A 13 3.44 -13.25 8.69
C VAL A 13 3.03 -11.85 9.15
N TYR A 14 3.10 -11.55 10.46
CA TYR A 14 2.72 -10.22 10.93
C TYR A 14 3.57 -9.12 10.29
N ARG A 15 4.85 -9.39 10.08
CA ARG A 15 5.76 -8.44 9.44
C ARG A 15 5.38 -8.20 7.99
N GLN A 16 4.99 -9.26 7.28
CA GLN A 16 4.52 -9.14 5.91
C GLN A 16 3.26 -8.27 5.82
N ILE A 17 2.34 -8.42 6.78
CA ILE A 17 1.13 -7.59 6.84
C ILE A 17 1.52 -6.12 7.06
N VAL A 18 2.39 -5.85 8.03
CA VAL A 18 2.86 -4.49 8.33
C VAL A 18 3.47 -3.83 7.10
N GLU A 19 4.39 -4.53 6.45
CA GLU A 19 5.08 -3.99 5.27
C GLU A 19 4.12 -3.79 4.09
N ALA A 20 3.17 -4.71 3.89
CA ALA A 20 2.19 -4.58 2.82
C ALA A 20 1.29 -3.36 3.01
N ILE A 21 0.85 -3.11 4.24
CA ILE A 21 0.01 -1.95 4.53
C ILE A 21 0.82 -0.66 4.39
N LYS A 22 2.05 -0.63 4.90
CA LYS A 22 2.93 0.53 4.70
C LYS A 22 3.13 0.85 3.22
N TYR A 23 3.33 -0.17 2.42
CA TYR A 23 3.48 -0.01 0.97
C TYR A 23 2.22 0.59 0.34
N LYS A 24 1.04 0.07 0.71
CA LYS A 24 -0.24 0.57 0.18
C LYS A 24 -0.49 2.02 0.55
N VAL A 25 -0.10 2.42 1.75
CA VAL A 25 -0.19 3.82 2.18
C VAL A 25 0.76 4.68 1.37
N ALA A 26 2.03 4.25 1.24
CA ALA A 26 3.03 5.01 0.50
C ALA A 26 2.67 5.16 -0.98
N SER A 27 2.04 4.14 -1.57
CA SER A 27 1.66 4.16 -2.99
C SER A 27 0.32 4.86 -3.25
N GLY A 28 -0.37 5.31 -2.21
CA GLY A 28 -1.67 5.96 -2.34
C GLY A 28 -2.85 5.01 -2.51
N GLN A 29 -2.62 3.70 -2.45
CA GLN A 29 -3.72 2.72 -2.51
C GLN A 29 -4.59 2.78 -1.26
N LEU A 30 -4.00 3.16 -0.13
CA LEU A 30 -4.72 3.42 1.11
C LEU A 30 -4.42 4.87 1.52
N ALA A 31 -5.46 5.64 1.75
CA ALA A 31 -5.36 7.05 2.13
C ALA A 31 -5.84 7.26 3.56
N ASP A 32 -5.50 8.41 4.13
CA ASP A 32 -5.98 8.81 5.45
C ASP A 32 -7.51 8.68 5.53
N GLY A 33 -7.99 8.06 6.58
CA GLY A 33 -9.42 7.83 6.78
C GLY A 33 -9.97 6.55 6.19
N ASP A 34 -9.21 5.86 5.35
CA ASP A 34 -9.67 4.59 4.77
C ASP A 34 -9.81 3.52 5.85
N ALA A 35 -10.88 2.73 5.74
CA ALA A 35 -11.14 1.64 6.67
C ALA A 35 -10.33 0.41 6.29
N LEU A 36 -9.73 -0.22 7.29
CA LEU A 36 -9.13 -1.54 7.15
C LEU A 36 -10.12 -2.62 7.59
N PRO A 37 -9.96 -3.85 7.13
CA PRO A 37 -10.75 -4.97 7.65
C PRO A 37 -10.57 -5.08 9.17
N SER A 38 -11.61 -5.57 9.84
CA SER A 38 -11.48 -5.90 11.26
C SER A 38 -10.40 -6.99 11.44
N ILE A 39 -9.91 -7.13 12.66
CA ILE A 39 -8.95 -8.20 12.98
C ILE A 39 -9.48 -9.55 12.55
N ARG A 40 -10.74 -9.82 12.88
CA ARG A 40 -11.40 -11.07 12.56
C ARG A 40 -11.51 -11.29 11.04
N ASP A 41 -11.96 -10.26 10.33
CA ASP A 41 -12.16 -10.36 8.88
C ASP A 41 -10.83 -10.57 8.16
N LEU A 42 -9.80 -9.85 8.54
CA LEU A 42 -8.49 -10.03 7.90
C LEU A 42 -7.92 -11.41 8.21
N ALA A 43 -8.04 -11.88 9.45
CA ALA A 43 -7.60 -13.21 9.82
C ALA A 43 -8.32 -14.29 9.01
N ASP A 44 -9.63 -14.13 8.80
CA ASP A 44 -10.43 -15.05 7.99
C ASP A 44 -10.02 -15.01 6.51
N GLN A 45 -9.80 -13.82 5.97
CA GLN A 45 -9.37 -13.63 4.58
C GLN A 45 -8.01 -14.28 4.30
N LEU A 46 -7.08 -14.12 5.23
CA LEU A 46 -5.72 -14.63 5.09
C LEU A 46 -5.55 -16.05 5.63
N LYS A 47 -6.56 -16.60 6.29
CA LYS A 47 -6.53 -17.92 6.93
C LYS A 47 -5.37 -18.04 7.92
N ILE A 48 -5.28 -17.06 8.81
CA ILE A 48 -4.24 -16.99 9.84
C ILE A 48 -4.87 -16.76 11.22
N ASN A 49 -4.05 -16.92 12.24
CA ASN A 49 -4.47 -16.68 13.62
C ASN A 49 -4.79 -15.19 13.81
N PRO A 50 -5.93 -14.84 14.42
CA PRO A 50 -6.25 -13.44 14.72
C PRO A 50 -5.18 -12.71 15.52
N GLY A 51 -4.46 -13.41 16.40
CA GLY A 51 -3.35 -12.82 17.16
C GLY A 51 -2.24 -12.25 16.28
N THR A 52 -2.02 -12.84 15.11
CA THR A 52 -1.06 -12.33 14.14
C THR A 52 -1.51 -10.99 13.59
N VAL A 53 -2.80 -10.83 13.32
CA VAL A 53 -3.37 -9.55 12.86
C VAL A 53 -3.32 -8.52 13.97
N VAL A 54 -3.64 -8.91 15.21
CA VAL A 54 -3.53 -8.02 16.38
C VAL A 54 -2.12 -7.45 16.48
N ARG A 55 -1.11 -8.30 16.33
CA ARG A 55 0.29 -7.87 16.38
C ARG A 55 0.63 -6.90 15.26
N ALA A 56 0.20 -7.20 14.03
CA ALA A 56 0.44 -6.34 12.89
C ALA A 56 -0.21 -4.97 13.06
N TYR A 57 -1.50 -4.95 13.41
CA TYR A 57 -2.23 -3.69 13.63
C TYR A 57 -1.67 -2.92 14.82
N GLY A 58 -1.20 -3.62 15.85
CA GLY A 58 -0.55 -2.99 17.00
C GLY A 58 0.72 -2.24 16.61
N GLU A 59 1.56 -2.86 15.78
CA GLU A 59 2.77 -2.19 15.28
C GLU A 59 2.44 -0.98 14.41
N LEU A 60 1.44 -1.11 13.53
CA LEU A 60 1.00 0.01 12.70
C LEU A 60 0.43 1.14 13.54
N GLY A 61 -0.27 0.82 14.62
CA GLY A 61 -0.77 1.81 15.57
C GLY A 61 0.35 2.55 16.29
N HIS A 62 1.38 1.83 16.74
CA HIS A 62 2.56 2.45 17.36
C HIS A 62 3.31 3.35 16.38
N ALA A 63 3.31 3.00 15.11
CA ALA A 63 3.93 3.82 14.07
C ALA A 63 3.05 5.03 13.66
N GLY A 64 1.85 5.15 14.21
CA GLY A 64 0.95 6.24 13.87
C GLY A 64 0.24 6.10 12.53
N LEU A 65 0.22 4.90 11.95
CA LEU A 65 -0.36 4.66 10.64
C LEU A 65 -1.80 4.17 10.68
N VAL A 66 -2.24 3.63 11.82
CA VAL A 66 -3.63 3.22 12.00
C VAL A 66 -4.13 3.66 13.36
N VAL A 67 -5.44 3.81 13.46
CA VAL A 67 -6.12 4.06 14.72
C VAL A 67 -7.30 3.10 14.84
N MET A 68 -7.48 2.54 16.02
CA MET A 68 -8.66 1.75 16.35
C MET A 68 -9.68 2.66 17.01
N GLN A 69 -10.85 2.77 16.40
CA GLN A 69 -11.98 3.50 16.99
C GLN A 69 -12.97 2.47 17.51
N GLN A 70 -13.11 2.42 18.80
CA GLN A 70 -13.99 1.45 19.46
C GLN A 70 -15.41 1.56 18.93
N GLY A 71 -15.95 0.42 18.49
CA GLY A 71 -17.29 0.35 17.90
C GLY A 71 -17.39 0.82 16.47
N LYS A 72 -16.32 1.34 15.87
CA LYS A 72 -16.31 1.86 14.50
C LYS A 72 -15.33 1.13 13.57
N GLY A 73 -14.23 0.62 14.11
CA GLY A 73 -13.27 -0.15 13.32
C GLY A 73 -11.84 0.37 13.36
N VAL A 74 -11.07 -0.04 12.37
CA VAL A 74 -9.66 0.30 12.22
C VAL A 74 -9.51 1.18 10.99
N PHE A 75 -8.82 2.30 11.12
CA PHE A 75 -8.71 3.29 10.05
C PHE A 75 -7.27 3.72 9.85
N ILE A 76 -6.93 4.04 8.60
CA ILE A 76 -5.64 4.62 8.27
C ILE A 76 -5.58 6.07 8.76
N THR A 77 -4.44 6.45 9.37
CA THR A 77 -4.19 7.81 9.83
C THR A 77 -2.90 8.36 9.24
N ALA A 78 -2.65 8.07 7.97
CA ALA A 78 -1.44 8.49 7.31
C ALA A 78 -1.57 9.92 6.77
N ARG A 79 -0.65 10.79 7.17
CA ARG A 79 -0.52 12.09 6.54
C ARG A 79 0.32 11.92 5.28
N ARG A 80 -0.02 12.67 4.22
CA ARG A 80 0.71 12.60 2.95
C ARG A 80 2.22 12.81 3.09
N GLU A 81 2.63 13.56 4.12
CA GLU A 81 4.03 13.90 4.38
C GLU A 81 4.76 12.82 5.18
N ALA A 82 4.05 11.82 5.68
CA ALA A 82 4.60 10.87 6.64
C ALA A 82 5.37 9.71 6.01
N ALA A 83 5.25 9.49 4.70
CA ALA A 83 5.95 8.38 4.05
C ALA A 83 7.46 8.69 3.95
N PRO A 84 8.33 7.84 4.54
CA PRO A 84 9.77 8.02 4.38
C PRO A 84 10.15 8.00 2.89
N ALA A 85 11.14 8.81 2.52
CA ALA A 85 11.55 8.95 1.12
C ALA A 85 11.91 7.60 0.48
N ALA A 86 12.58 6.72 1.23
CA ALA A 86 12.95 5.41 0.71
C ALA A 86 11.74 4.52 0.42
N VAL A 87 10.73 4.55 1.29
CA VAL A 87 9.48 3.79 1.10
C VAL A 87 8.71 4.35 -0.09
N ARG A 88 8.60 5.66 -0.17
CA ARG A 88 7.95 6.35 -1.29
C ARG A 88 8.64 6.03 -2.62
N ARG A 89 9.96 6.09 -2.64
CA ARG A 89 10.73 5.79 -3.86
C ARG A 89 10.50 4.35 -4.32
N LYS A 90 10.54 3.40 -3.41
CA LYS A 90 10.30 1.99 -3.74
C LYS A 90 8.90 1.80 -4.33
N ALA A 91 7.89 2.38 -3.71
CA ALA A 91 6.52 2.27 -4.18
C ALA A 91 6.36 2.85 -5.59
N ILE A 92 6.95 4.01 -5.83
CA ILE A 92 6.90 4.67 -7.15
C ILE A 92 7.66 3.84 -8.18
N ALA A 93 8.84 3.31 -7.83
CA ALA A 93 9.62 2.50 -8.74
C ALA A 93 8.85 1.23 -9.17
N ASP A 94 8.14 0.60 -8.25
CA ASP A 94 7.35 -0.59 -8.57
C ASP A 94 6.19 -0.25 -9.52
N LEU A 95 5.53 0.89 -9.30
CA LEU A 95 4.49 1.38 -10.22
C LEU A 95 5.06 1.68 -11.59
N ALA A 96 6.24 2.30 -11.64
CA ALA A 96 6.90 2.61 -12.92
C ALA A 96 7.25 1.33 -13.69
N ARG A 97 7.77 0.30 -13.00
CA ARG A 97 8.07 -0.98 -13.66
C ARG A 97 6.81 -1.60 -14.25
N ARG A 98 5.70 -1.54 -13.51
CA ARG A 98 4.43 -2.08 -13.98
C ARG A 98 3.92 -1.30 -15.20
N LEU A 99 3.99 0.02 -15.13
CA LEU A 99 3.58 0.88 -16.25
C LEU A 99 4.38 0.55 -17.51
N LEU A 100 5.70 0.50 -17.39
CA LEU A 100 6.57 0.23 -18.54
C LEU A 100 6.31 -1.17 -19.12
N ALA A 101 6.08 -2.16 -18.27
CA ALA A 101 5.77 -3.51 -18.71
C ALA A 101 4.43 -3.57 -19.46
N GLU A 102 3.39 -2.92 -18.93
CA GLU A 102 2.07 -2.89 -19.57
C GLU A 102 2.11 -2.13 -20.89
N ALA A 103 2.80 -0.99 -20.93
CA ALA A 103 2.96 -0.21 -22.15
C ALA A 103 3.70 -1.01 -23.24
N SER A 104 4.72 -1.76 -22.86
CA SER A 104 5.45 -2.62 -23.77
C SER A 104 4.54 -3.67 -24.42
N ARG A 105 3.60 -4.23 -23.67
CA ARG A 105 2.63 -5.19 -24.21
C ARG A 105 1.70 -4.56 -25.25
N MET A 106 1.50 -3.26 -25.18
CA MET A 106 0.70 -2.51 -26.15
C MET A 106 1.53 -2.06 -27.37
N GLY A 107 2.83 -2.38 -27.37
CA GLY A 107 3.74 -1.97 -28.43
C GLY A 107 4.41 -0.62 -28.21
N ALA A 108 4.22 0.01 -27.05
CA ALA A 108 4.84 1.31 -26.75
C ALA A 108 6.21 1.12 -26.13
N GLY A 109 7.22 1.77 -26.70
CA GLY A 109 8.56 1.77 -26.14
C GLY A 109 8.69 2.72 -24.94
N THR A 110 9.87 2.70 -24.33
CA THR A 110 10.17 3.51 -23.15
C THR A 110 9.99 5.00 -23.42
N ASP A 111 10.54 5.50 -24.53
CA ASP A 111 10.47 6.94 -24.85
C ASP A 111 9.06 7.42 -25.06
N GLU A 112 8.24 6.65 -25.78
CA GLU A 112 6.82 6.97 -25.99
C GLU A 112 6.08 7.00 -24.67
N THR A 113 6.32 6.00 -23.82
CA THR A 113 5.65 5.90 -22.51
C THR A 113 6.02 7.07 -21.62
N LEU A 114 7.30 7.46 -21.56
CA LEU A 114 7.74 8.58 -20.76
C LEU A 114 7.15 9.90 -21.24
N LYS A 115 6.99 10.06 -22.55
CA LYS A 115 6.34 11.25 -23.11
C LYS A 115 4.89 11.34 -22.68
N ILE A 116 4.16 10.23 -22.73
CA ILE A 116 2.77 10.17 -22.29
C ILE A 116 2.65 10.48 -20.79
N VAL A 117 3.56 9.93 -19.99
CA VAL A 117 3.60 10.23 -18.55
C VAL A 117 3.76 11.74 -18.31
N GLY A 118 4.65 12.37 -19.05
CA GLY A 118 4.83 13.83 -18.97
C GLY A 118 3.57 14.61 -19.35
N ASP A 119 2.88 14.18 -20.40
CA ASP A 119 1.63 14.80 -20.83
C ASP A 119 0.54 14.68 -19.78
N VAL A 120 0.39 13.47 -19.21
CA VAL A 120 -0.58 13.21 -18.14
C VAL A 120 -0.25 14.04 -16.89
N ALA A 121 1.02 14.15 -16.55
CA ALA A 121 1.44 14.96 -15.40
C ALA A 121 1.01 16.42 -15.57
N ARG A 122 1.13 16.98 -16.77
CA ARG A 122 0.71 18.34 -17.06
C ARG A 122 -0.81 18.50 -16.96
N GLU A 123 -1.57 17.51 -17.44
CA GLU A 123 -3.03 17.51 -17.30
C GLU A 123 -3.46 17.54 -15.84
N MET A 124 -2.82 16.70 -15.02
CA MET A 124 -3.16 16.60 -13.59
C MET A 124 -2.84 17.89 -12.83
N GLU A 125 -1.79 18.59 -13.21
CA GLU A 125 -1.43 19.88 -12.60
C GLU A 125 -2.39 20.98 -13.01
N SER A 126 -2.94 20.91 -14.21
CA SER A 126 -3.89 21.91 -14.73
C SER A 126 -5.31 21.72 -14.19
N ASN A 127 -5.65 20.52 -13.73
CA ASN A 127 -6.96 20.16 -13.18
C ASN A 127 -6.80 19.64 -11.76
N PRO A 128 -6.60 20.51 -10.76
CA PRO A 128 -6.44 20.10 -9.37
C PRO A 128 -7.73 19.53 -8.77
#